data_13222a303b752b4c9472265b3d6a845c
#
_entry.id   13222a303b752b4c9472265b3d6a845c
#
_cell.length_a   1.000
_cell.length_b   1.000
_cell.length_c   1.000
_cell.angle_alpha   90.00
_cell.angle_beta   90.00
_cell.angle_gamma   90.00
#
_symmetry.space_group_name_H-M   'P 1'
#
loop_
_entity.id
_entity.type
_entity.pdbx_description
1 polymer ?
#
loop_
_entity_poly.entity_id
_entity_poly.type
_entity_poly.pdbx_seq_one_letter_code
_entity_poly.pdbx_strand_id
1 'polypeptide(L)'
;MSARFTANAKEHIRAIRIYSTQRWGKEVAEAYASVLRAAITGILDRSPSPGRDRSDDLFPGVRSFLVESHVIYYREVPTGIVILAVLHERQDPNNYL
;
A
#
# COMPACT_ATOMS: atom_id res chain seq x y z
N MET A 1 -14.74 9.44 4.56
CA MET A 1 -14.12 8.17 4.17
C MET A 1 -12.73 8.11 4.75
N SER A 2 -12.28 6.95 5.19
CA SER A 2 -10.99 6.82 5.84
C SER A 2 -10.27 5.57 5.36
N ALA A 3 -8.95 5.62 5.43
CA ALA A 3 -8.10 4.48 5.15
C ALA A 3 -7.67 3.86 6.47
N ARG A 4 -7.85 2.56 6.61
CA ARG A 4 -7.37 1.79 7.75
C ARG A 4 -6.23 0.90 7.32
N PHE A 5 -5.36 0.58 8.26
CA PHE A 5 -4.18 -0.25 7.99
C PHE A 5 -4.22 -1.49 8.87
N THR A 6 -4.05 -2.66 8.25
CA THR A 6 -3.87 -3.89 9.03
C THR A 6 -2.53 -3.85 9.75
N ALA A 7 -2.34 -4.74 10.73
CA ALA A 7 -1.06 -4.88 11.41
C ALA A 7 0.06 -5.18 10.40
N ASN A 8 -0.20 -6.06 9.43
CA ASN A 8 0.75 -6.38 8.38
C ASN A 8 1.13 -5.14 7.56
N ALA A 9 0.13 -4.35 7.16
CA ALA A 9 0.38 -3.14 6.37
C ALA A 9 1.25 -2.15 7.15
N LYS A 10 0.99 -1.98 8.45
CA LYS A 10 1.80 -1.10 9.30
C LYS A 10 3.25 -1.57 9.37
N GLU A 11 3.46 -2.87 9.53
CA GLU A 11 4.81 -3.44 9.54
C GLU A 11 5.51 -3.27 8.20
N HIS A 12 4.79 -3.45 7.09
CA HIS A 12 5.36 -3.22 5.77
C HIS A 12 5.82 -1.78 5.58
N ILE A 13 5.00 -0.83 5.99
CA ILE A 13 5.35 0.59 5.89
C ILE A 13 6.55 0.91 6.75
N ARG A 14 6.59 0.36 7.96
CA ARG A 14 7.72 0.53 8.86
C ARG A 14 9.01 -0.03 8.24
N ALA A 15 8.94 -1.22 7.67
CA ALA A 15 10.09 -1.84 7.02
C ALA A 15 10.58 -1.02 5.83
N ILE A 16 9.67 -0.46 5.04
CA ILE A 16 9.99 0.42 3.91
C ILE A 16 10.74 1.66 4.42
N ARG A 17 10.24 2.26 5.50
CA ARG A 17 10.86 3.45 6.08
C ARG A 17 12.27 3.17 6.59
N ILE A 18 12.46 2.06 7.28
CA ILE A 18 13.77 1.66 7.79
C ILE A 18 14.74 1.42 6.64
N TYR A 19 14.33 0.61 5.65
CA TYR A 19 15.16 0.31 4.49
C TYR A 19 15.55 1.58 3.73
N SER A 20 14.56 2.44 3.46
CA SER A 20 14.78 3.68 2.71
C SER A 20 15.72 4.62 3.44
N THR A 21 15.60 4.71 4.76
CA THR A 21 16.46 5.57 5.58
C THR A 21 17.90 5.09 5.54
N GLN A 22 18.11 3.79 5.64
CA GLN A 22 19.45 3.20 5.60
C GLN A 22 20.09 3.35 4.22
N ARG A 23 19.29 3.24 3.16
CA ARG A 23 19.83 3.25 1.81
C ARG A 23 20.01 4.66 1.24
N TRP A 24 19.08 5.58 1.51
CA TRP A 24 19.07 6.89 0.88
C TRP A 24 19.05 8.07 1.83
N GLY A 25 18.96 7.82 3.13
CA GLY A 25 18.90 8.87 4.14
C GLY A 25 17.47 9.28 4.49
N LYS A 26 17.38 10.03 5.59
CA LYS A 26 16.09 10.39 6.19
C LYS A 26 15.21 11.24 5.28
N GLU A 27 15.79 12.23 4.61
CA GLU A 27 15.00 13.14 3.77
C GLU A 27 14.35 12.40 2.60
N VAL A 28 15.10 11.54 1.93
CA VAL A 28 14.56 10.74 0.83
C VAL A 28 13.51 9.77 1.34
N ALA A 29 13.77 9.14 2.48
CA ALA A 29 12.82 8.21 3.08
C ALA A 29 11.50 8.89 3.43
N GLU A 30 11.54 10.09 3.99
CA GLU A 30 10.34 10.84 4.34
C GLU A 30 9.59 11.29 3.09
N ALA A 31 10.29 11.71 2.05
CA ALA A 31 9.68 12.08 0.79
C ALA A 31 8.95 10.89 0.16
N TYR A 32 9.58 9.72 0.19
CA TYR A 32 8.98 8.50 -0.35
C TYR A 32 7.73 8.09 0.44
N ALA A 33 7.82 8.14 1.78
CA ALA A 33 6.68 7.85 2.64
C ALA A 33 5.50 8.80 2.38
N SER A 34 5.80 10.07 2.09
CA SER A 34 4.77 11.06 1.75
C SER A 34 4.09 10.73 0.42
N VAL A 35 4.84 10.25 -0.57
CA VAL A 35 4.27 9.83 -1.85
C VAL A 35 3.31 8.66 -1.65
N LEU A 36 3.70 7.66 -0.86
CA LEU A 36 2.82 6.53 -0.55
C LEU A 36 1.57 6.97 0.18
N ARG A 37 1.72 7.82 1.19
CA ARG A 37 0.59 8.33 1.96
C ARG A 37 -0.37 9.14 1.10
N ALA A 38 0.16 9.99 0.24
CA ALA A 38 -0.65 10.80 -0.65
C ALA A 38 -1.47 9.94 -1.61
N ALA A 39 -0.90 8.85 -2.12
CA ALA A 39 -1.62 7.92 -2.96
C ALA A 39 -2.78 7.26 -2.19
N ILE A 40 -2.53 6.84 -0.95
CA ILE A 40 -3.55 6.19 -0.13
C ILE A 40 -4.69 7.16 0.21
N THR A 41 -4.36 8.32 0.74
CA THR A 41 -5.38 9.25 1.24
C THR A 41 -5.98 10.11 0.14
N GLY A 42 -5.19 10.48 -0.86
CA GLY A 42 -5.64 11.40 -1.90
C GLY A 42 -6.32 10.72 -3.07
N ILE A 43 -5.97 9.50 -3.38
CA ILE A 43 -6.51 8.79 -4.53
C ILE A 43 -7.41 7.64 -4.10
N LEU A 44 -6.84 6.67 -3.39
CA LEU A 44 -7.55 5.42 -3.12
C LEU A 44 -8.71 5.59 -2.15
N ASP A 45 -8.55 6.42 -1.12
CA ASP A 45 -9.62 6.65 -0.15
C ASP A 45 -10.78 7.42 -0.76
N ARG A 46 -10.51 8.26 -1.75
CA ARG A 46 -11.55 9.06 -2.43
C ARG A 46 -12.20 8.29 -3.57
N SER A 47 -11.46 7.44 -4.25
CA SER A 47 -11.94 6.66 -5.37
C SER A 47 -11.15 5.35 -5.44
N PRO A 48 -11.63 4.27 -4.78
CA PRO A 48 -10.91 2.99 -4.75
C PRO A 48 -10.77 2.30 -6.10
N SER A 49 -11.61 2.65 -7.06
CA SER A 49 -11.62 1.98 -8.35
C SER A 49 -10.35 2.09 -9.21
N PRO A 50 -9.42 3.05 -9.02
CA PRO A 50 -8.17 3.05 -9.78
C PRO A 50 -7.31 1.80 -9.58
N GLY A 51 -7.47 1.09 -8.47
CA GLY A 51 -6.71 -0.12 -8.23
C GLY A 51 -7.13 -1.25 -9.16
N ARG A 52 -6.14 -2.07 -9.57
CA ARG A 52 -6.39 -3.25 -10.38
C ARG A 52 -7.08 -4.33 -9.55
N ASP A 53 -8.15 -4.90 -10.09
CA ASP A 53 -8.85 -6.00 -9.43
C ASP A 53 -7.97 -7.25 -9.43
N ARG A 54 -7.72 -7.80 -8.25
CA ARG A 54 -6.89 -8.97 -8.06
C ARG A 54 -7.70 -10.16 -7.50
N SER A 55 -9.02 -10.15 -7.70
CA SER A 55 -9.89 -11.20 -7.18
C SER A 55 -9.56 -12.58 -7.75
N ASP A 56 -9.07 -12.63 -8.99
CA ASP A 56 -8.79 -13.89 -9.65
C ASP A 56 -7.50 -14.55 -9.21
N ASP A 57 -6.49 -13.77 -8.83
CA ASP A 57 -5.17 -14.31 -8.51
C ASP A 57 -4.80 -14.23 -7.03
N LEU A 58 -5.48 -13.40 -6.26
CA LEU A 58 -5.22 -13.30 -4.82
C LEU A 58 -6.42 -13.78 -4.01
N PHE A 59 -7.40 -12.93 -3.81
CA PHE A 59 -8.69 -13.34 -3.23
C PHE A 59 -9.75 -12.26 -3.48
N PRO A 60 -11.04 -12.60 -3.30
CA PRO A 60 -12.11 -11.67 -3.68
C PRO A 60 -12.01 -10.30 -3.00
N GLY A 61 -12.20 -9.28 -3.80
CA GLY A 61 -12.24 -7.90 -3.32
C GLY A 61 -10.90 -7.21 -3.20
N VAL A 62 -9.80 -7.91 -3.40
CA VAL A 62 -8.46 -7.31 -3.33
C VAL A 62 -8.16 -6.52 -4.58
N ARG A 63 -7.63 -5.31 -4.38
CA ARG A 63 -7.12 -4.46 -5.45
C ARG A 63 -5.68 -4.12 -5.21
N SER A 64 -4.94 -3.82 -6.27
CA SER A 64 -3.54 -3.41 -6.18
C SER A 64 -3.31 -2.11 -6.94
N PHE A 65 -2.46 -1.25 -6.41
CA PHE A 65 -2.14 0.03 -7.02
C PHE A 65 -0.65 0.30 -6.90
N LEU A 66 0.02 0.42 -8.03
CA LEU A 66 1.47 0.66 -8.06
C LEU A 66 1.77 2.13 -7.82
N VAL A 67 2.64 2.39 -6.85
CA VAL A 67 3.15 3.73 -6.55
C VAL A 67 4.67 3.63 -6.50
N GLU A 68 5.34 4.22 -7.48
CA GLU A 68 6.79 4.09 -7.61
C GLU A 68 7.20 2.62 -7.68
N SER A 69 7.99 2.14 -6.72
CA SER A 69 8.46 0.75 -6.69
C SER A 69 7.63 -0.14 -5.78
N HIS A 70 6.57 0.37 -5.18
CA HIS A 70 5.75 -0.39 -4.23
C HIS A 70 4.32 -0.53 -4.71
N VAL A 71 3.72 -1.67 -4.36
CA VAL A 71 2.33 -1.97 -4.69
C VAL A 71 1.53 -1.94 -3.41
N ILE A 72 0.46 -1.17 -3.42
CA ILE A 72 -0.48 -1.07 -2.30
C ILE A 72 -1.61 -2.07 -2.56
N TYR A 73 -1.77 -3.05 -1.67
CA TYR A 73 -2.86 -4.01 -1.73
C TYR A 73 -3.94 -3.58 -0.76
N TYR A 74 -5.16 -3.42 -1.25
CA TYR A 74 -6.25 -2.89 -0.43
C TYR A 74 -7.59 -3.47 -0.87
N ARG A 75 -8.62 -3.22 -0.06
CA ARG A 75 -9.98 -3.54 -0.45
C ARG A 75 -10.94 -2.46 0.04
N GLU A 76 -12.07 -2.35 -0.63
CA GLU A 76 -13.12 -1.42 -0.23
C GLU A 76 -13.90 -1.97 0.95
N VAL A 77 -14.30 -1.06 1.83
CA VAL A 77 -15.24 -1.33 2.92
C VAL A 77 -16.25 -0.17 2.94
N PRO A 78 -17.41 -0.33 3.60
CA PRO A 78 -18.42 0.72 3.59
C PRO A 78 -17.93 2.10 4.04
N THR A 79 -16.94 2.15 4.91
CA THR A 79 -16.42 3.40 5.48
C THR A 79 -15.14 3.90 4.81
N GLY A 80 -14.68 3.24 3.75
CA GLY A 80 -13.47 3.65 3.05
C GLY A 80 -12.71 2.46 2.49
N ILE A 81 -11.43 2.36 2.80
CA ILE A 81 -10.59 1.26 2.35
C ILE A 81 -9.78 0.68 3.51
N VAL A 82 -9.38 -0.57 3.36
CA VAL A 82 -8.45 -1.22 4.28
C VAL A 82 -7.19 -1.56 3.50
N ILE A 83 -6.06 -1.05 3.96
CA ILE A 83 -4.77 -1.37 3.38
C ILE A 83 -4.30 -2.70 3.98
N LEU A 84 -4.12 -3.69 3.13
CA LEU A 84 -3.77 -5.05 3.53
C LEU A 84 -2.28 -5.28 3.57
N ALA A 85 -1.56 -4.68 2.62
CA ALA A 85 -0.12 -4.85 2.50
C ALA A 85 0.45 -3.75 1.62
N VAL A 86 1.73 -3.43 1.82
CA VAL A 86 2.50 -2.55 0.95
C VAL A 86 3.80 -3.25 0.66
N LEU A 87 3.95 -3.75 -0.55
CA LEU A 87 5.06 -4.63 -0.92
C LEU A 87 5.85 -4.03 -2.07
N HIS A 88 7.15 -4.31 -2.11
CA HIS A 88 7.96 -3.98 -3.28
C HIS A 88 7.39 -4.75 -4.49
N GLU A 89 7.47 -4.15 -5.68
CA GLU A 89 6.90 -4.75 -6.89
C GLU A 89 7.46 -6.14 -7.22
N ARG A 90 8.63 -6.49 -6.68
CA ARG A 90 9.25 -7.79 -6.89
C ARG A 90 8.87 -8.85 -5.86
N GLN A 91 8.17 -8.44 -4.80
CA GLN A 91 7.71 -9.39 -3.78
C GLN A 91 6.43 -10.06 -4.26
N ASP A 92 6.33 -11.37 -4.00
CA ASP A 92 5.13 -12.12 -4.35
C ASP A 92 4.05 -11.89 -3.29
N PRO A 93 2.91 -11.27 -3.65
CA PRO A 93 1.86 -11.00 -2.68
C PRO A 93 1.26 -12.26 -2.06
N ASN A 94 1.36 -13.41 -2.72
CA ASN A 94 0.85 -14.66 -2.16
C ASN A 94 1.56 -15.07 -0.88
N ASN A 95 2.77 -14.58 -0.64
CA ASN A 95 3.53 -14.89 0.57
C ASN A 95 3.22 -13.93 1.73
N TYR A 96 2.44 -12.88 1.50
CA TYR A 96 2.26 -11.81 2.48
C TYR A 96 0.81 -11.43 2.74
N LEU A 97 -0.12 -11.97 1.99
CA LEU A 97 -1.54 -11.69 2.15
C LEU A 97 -2.32 -12.83 2.77
#